data_cefa6d98fc37316fe63da8738f00d9db
#
_entry.id   cefa6d98fc37316fe63da8738f00d9db
#
_cell.length_a   1.000
_cell.length_b   1.000
_cell.length_c   1.000
_cell.angle_alpha   90.00
_cell.angle_beta   90.00
_cell.angle_gamma   90.00
#
_symmetry.space_group_name_H-M   'P 1'
#
loop_
_entity.id
_entity.type
_entity.pdbx_description
1 polymer ?
#
loop_
_entity_poly.entity_id
_entity_poly.type
_entity_poly.pdbx_seq_one_letter_code
_entity_poly.pdbx_strand_id
1 'polypeptide(L)'
;MFKRILIANRGEIALRIIRCCREMDVETVIVYSTADKDSLAVMAADKAVCIGPAKAAESYLNQDAIIETAILTGCEAVHPGYGFLSENAAFARKCEENNLIFIGPSADIISSMGDKQSARQLMIECGVPVVPGSDGLVATAEEAAHIAERIGYPVLIKASAGGGGKGMRKAFSREDIENAFETAKSEAKAAFGNDDMYIEKLIINPRHIEIQILADKYGNTIYLGERDCSIQRNNQKLLEEAPSARLCKDKRTVMGETAVRAATAAGYYSAGTVEFVVNEQGDYYFIEMNTRIQVEHPVTEQVTGIDLIREQIRIAAGMKLNITQEEACVNGHAIECRINAATPGVIKFLHFPDGYGVRVESHLFEGYEVSPFYDSMIAKIIVTGSSRLEAVRRLRRALEELIIEGVKTNREFMHLLTYHKDFIRGNYNTGFWEKNHTEIEKWLKEGITVK
;
A
#
# COMPACT_ATOMS: atom_id res chain seq x y z
N MET A 1 -7.50 -0.40 27.16
CA MET A 1 -6.24 -0.19 26.39
C MET A 1 -5.31 -1.35 26.70
N PHE A 2 -4.54 -1.83 25.73
CA PHE A 2 -3.57 -2.90 25.92
C PHE A 2 -2.43 -2.47 26.85
N LYS A 3 -1.88 -3.40 27.60
CA LYS A 3 -0.65 -3.18 28.38
C LYS A 3 0.60 -3.47 27.54
N ARG A 4 0.52 -4.49 26.67
CA ARG A 4 1.66 -4.91 25.83
C ARG A 4 1.21 -5.45 24.48
N ILE A 5 1.88 -4.97 23.42
CA ILE A 5 1.62 -5.35 22.03
C ILE A 5 2.88 -5.99 21.43
N LEU A 6 2.71 -7.13 20.74
CA LEU A 6 3.75 -7.69 19.89
C LEU A 6 3.70 -7.04 18.50
N ILE A 7 4.84 -6.63 17.97
CA ILE A 7 4.99 -6.06 16.62
C ILE A 7 5.56 -7.14 15.71
N ALA A 8 4.71 -7.67 14.82
CA ALA A 8 5.05 -8.74 13.88
C ALA A 8 5.49 -8.16 12.52
N ASN A 9 6.46 -7.26 12.55
CA ASN A 9 6.99 -6.59 11.36
C ASN A 9 8.42 -6.08 11.61
N ARG A 10 9.01 -5.42 10.61
CA ARG A 10 10.37 -4.87 10.61
C ARG A 10 10.42 -3.49 9.95
N GLY A 11 11.62 -2.92 9.92
CA GLY A 11 11.89 -1.71 9.16
C GLY A 11 11.21 -0.47 9.74
N GLU A 12 10.85 0.46 8.86
CA GLU A 12 10.28 1.74 9.28
C GLU A 12 8.90 1.59 9.93
N ILE A 13 8.07 0.64 9.45
CA ILE A 13 6.72 0.47 10.00
C ILE A 13 6.75 -0.10 11.43
N ALA A 14 7.69 -1.02 11.71
CA ALA A 14 7.86 -1.51 13.08
C ALA A 14 8.26 -0.36 14.02
N LEU A 15 9.19 0.49 13.59
CA LEU A 15 9.59 1.67 14.37
C LEU A 15 8.46 2.68 14.53
N ARG A 16 7.63 2.90 13.48
CA ARG A 16 6.43 3.76 13.53
C ARG A 16 5.41 3.26 14.57
N ILE A 17 5.19 1.94 14.61
CA ILE A 17 4.28 1.33 15.59
C ILE A 17 4.84 1.45 17.01
N ILE A 18 6.15 1.18 17.21
CA ILE A 18 6.81 1.34 18.50
C ILE A 18 6.65 2.76 19.03
N ARG A 19 6.90 3.77 18.21
CA ARG A 19 6.74 5.19 18.57
C ARG A 19 5.31 5.49 19.02
N CYS A 20 4.30 5.01 18.27
CA CYS A 20 2.90 5.19 18.63
C CYS A 20 2.54 4.48 19.94
N CYS A 21 2.96 3.24 20.14
CA CYS A 21 2.74 2.49 21.38
C CYS A 21 3.36 3.22 22.59
N ARG A 22 4.57 3.73 22.44
CA ARG A 22 5.27 4.49 23.48
C ARG A 22 4.53 5.77 23.86
N GLU A 23 3.97 6.51 22.89
CA GLU A 23 3.13 7.68 23.12
C GLU A 23 1.76 7.36 23.75
N MET A 24 1.36 6.08 23.71
CA MET A 24 0.14 5.58 24.30
C MET A 24 0.36 4.86 25.65
N ASP A 25 1.59 4.88 26.20
CA ASP A 25 2.01 4.15 27.39
C ASP A 25 1.76 2.63 27.28
N VAL A 26 2.00 2.06 26.09
CA VAL A 26 1.85 0.63 25.79
C VAL A 26 3.23 0.00 25.59
N GLU A 27 3.56 -1.03 26.37
CA GLU A 27 4.80 -1.78 26.22
C GLU A 27 4.83 -2.53 24.88
N THR A 28 6.03 -2.62 24.29
CA THR A 28 6.27 -3.23 22.98
C THR A 28 7.19 -4.44 23.06
N VAL A 29 6.81 -5.49 22.35
CA VAL A 29 7.68 -6.63 22.06
C VAL A 29 7.90 -6.68 20.55
N ILE A 30 9.13 -6.53 20.09
CA ILE A 30 9.47 -6.70 18.66
C ILE A 30 9.99 -8.11 18.39
N VAL A 31 9.48 -8.74 17.34
CA VAL A 31 10.12 -9.94 16.79
C VAL A 31 11.12 -9.54 15.70
N TYR A 32 12.25 -10.24 15.60
CA TYR A 32 13.25 -9.95 14.59
C TYR A 32 13.93 -11.22 14.07
N SER A 33 14.40 -11.16 12.84
CA SER A 33 15.30 -12.17 12.27
C SER A 33 16.76 -11.84 12.60
N THR A 34 17.65 -12.81 12.46
CA THR A 34 19.09 -12.58 12.70
C THR A 34 19.68 -11.43 11.87
N ALA A 35 19.10 -11.10 10.70
CA ALA A 35 19.53 -9.98 9.86
C ALA A 35 19.13 -8.61 10.43
N ASP A 36 18.11 -8.54 11.28
CA ASP A 36 17.60 -7.28 11.84
C ASP A 36 18.01 -7.08 13.32
N LYS A 37 18.93 -7.91 13.86
CA LYS A 37 19.35 -7.89 15.28
C LYS A 37 19.78 -6.51 15.78
N ASP A 38 20.42 -5.74 14.90
CA ASP A 38 20.98 -4.41 15.21
C ASP A 38 20.09 -3.27 14.68
N SER A 39 18.82 -3.55 14.33
CA SER A 39 17.91 -2.54 13.79
C SER A 39 17.42 -1.55 14.86
N LEU A 40 17.06 -0.31 14.43
CA LEU A 40 16.48 0.69 15.33
C LEU A 40 15.20 0.20 16.02
N ALA A 41 14.40 -0.64 15.36
CA ALA A 41 13.18 -1.20 15.96
C ALA A 41 13.52 -2.11 17.16
N VAL A 42 14.57 -2.95 17.02
CA VAL A 42 15.07 -3.79 18.11
C VAL A 42 15.63 -2.95 19.28
N MET A 43 16.37 -1.88 18.98
CA MET A 43 16.90 -0.98 19.99
C MET A 43 15.82 -0.16 20.70
N ALA A 44 14.72 0.17 20.00
CA ALA A 44 13.68 1.03 20.50
C ALA A 44 12.59 0.29 21.29
N ALA A 45 12.35 -0.99 21.04
CA ALA A 45 11.32 -1.76 21.73
C ALA A 45 11.70 -2.06 23.19
N ASP A 46 10.70 -2.27 24.05
CA ASP A 46 10.92 -2.63 25.45
C ASP A 46 11.48 -4.05 25.60
N LYS A 47 11.08 -4.95 24.68
CA LYS A 47 11.63 -6.31 24.56
C LYS A 47 11.81 -6.67 23.09
N ALA A 48 12.83 -7.48 22.81
CA ALA A 48 13.11 -7.99 21.45
C ALA A 48 13.37 -9.49 21.49
N VAL A 49 12.78 -10.24 20.57
CA VAL A 49 12.90 -11.70 20.50
C VAL A 49 13.29 -12.12 19.08
N CYS A 50 14.39 -12.83 18.95
CA CYS A 50 14.80 -13.41 17.67
C CYS A 50 13.94 -14.64 17.36
N ILE A 51 13.27 -14.62 16.20
CA ILE A 51 12.33 -15.66 15.76
C ILE A 51 12.87 -16.54 14.62
N GLY A 52 14.12 -16.36 14.21
CA GLY A 52 14.72 -17.19 13.17
C GLY A 52 15.78 -16.49 12.33
N PRO A 53 16.26 -17.17 11.28
CA PRO A 53 17.28 -16.66 10.37
C PRO A 53 16.72 -15.56 9.44
N ALA A 54 17.59 -15.01 8.59
CA ALA A 54 17.28 -13.87 7.71
C ALA A 54 16.12 -14.12 6.71
N LYS A 55 15.90 -15.36 6.26
CA LYS A 55 14.82 -15.65 5.32
C LYS A 55 13.45 -15.44 5.96
N ALA A 56 12.59 -14.65 5.30
CA ALA A 56 11.26 -14.33 5.81
C ALA A 56 10.41 -15.59 6.10
N ALA A 57 10.48 -16.62 5.25
CA ALA A 57 9.74 -17.87 5.44
C ALA A 57 10.11 -18.61 6.75
N GLU A 58 11.33 -18.40 7.25
CA GLU A 58 11.86 -19.04 8.45
C GLU A 58 11.79 -18.11 9.68
N SER A 59 11.28 -16.88 9.52
CA SER A 59 11.19 -15.85 10.57
C SER A 59 9.86 -15.10 10.53
N TYR A 60 9.75 -13.98 9.81
CA TYR A 60 8.57 -13.09 9.78
C TYR A 60 7.29 -13.74 9.21
N LEU A 61 7.38 -14.86 8.49
CA LEU A 61 6.25 -15.66 8.02
C LEU A 61 6.02 -16.93 8.88
N ASN A 62 6.84 -17.15 9.90
CA ASN A 62 6.66 -18.25 10.85
C ASN A 62 5.60 -17.87 11.89
N GLN A 63 4.35 -18.23 11.61
CA GLN A 63 3.20 -17.91 12.45
C GLN A 63 3.36 -18.47 13.87
N ASP A 64 3.87 -19.72 14.01
CA ASP A 64 4.01 -20.40 15.31
C ASP A 64 5.02 -19.64 16.21
N ALA A 65 6.18 -19.31 15.68
CA ALA A 65 7.20 -18.58 16.43
C ALA A 65 6.69 -17.20 16.91
N ILE A 66 5.87 -16.52 16.09
CA ILE A 66 5.29 -15.22 16.44
C ILE A 66 4.24 -15.38 17.56
N ILE A 67 3.32 -16.34 17.44
CA ILE A 67 2.29 -16.61 18.44
C ILE A 67 2.90 -17.04 19.76
N GLU A 68 3.85 -18.00 19.75
CA GLU A 68 4.55 -18.43 20.94
C GLU A 68 5.28 -17.28 21.62
N THR A 69 5.95 -16.43 20.85
CA THR A 69 6.59 -15.22 21.38
C THR A 69 5.58 -14.29 22.05
N ALA A 70 4.42 -14.08 21.46
CA ALA A 70 3.38 -13.23 22.05
C ALA A 70 2.88 -13.78 23.39
N ILE A 71 2.64 -15.09 23.46
CA ILE A 71 2.17 -15.79 24.67
C ILE A 71 3.25 -15.73 25.75
N LEU A 72 4.49 -16.13 25.44
CA LEU A 72 5.59 -16.20 26.40
C LEU A 72 5.99 -14.83 26.95
N THR A 73 5.81 -13.78 26.17
CA THR A 73 6.11 -12.40 26.61
C THR A 73 4.91 -11.69 27.26
N GLY A 74 3.75 -12.34 27.30
CA GLY A 74 2.52 -11.81 27.90
C GLY A 74 1.93 -10.65 27.11
N CYS A 75 1.99 -10.70 25.77
CA CYS A 75 1.31 -9.74 24.92
C CYS A 75 -0.20 -10.01 24.86
N GLU A 76 -1.00 -8.96 24.78
CA GLU A 76 -2.46 -9.03 24.66
C GLU A 76 -2.91 -8.90 23.19
N ALA A 77 -2.06 -8.30 22.34
CA ALA A 77 -2.36 -8.06 20.93
C ALA A 77 -1.11 -8.19 20.05
N VAL A 78 -1.34 -8.39 18.75
CA VAL A 78 -0.32 -8.46 17.71
C VAL A 78 -0.60 -7.41 16.65
N HIS A 79 0.34 -6.51 16.39
CA HIS A 79 0.26 -5.55 15.30
C HIS A 79 1.08 -6.05 14.10
N PRO A 80 0.44 -6.40 12.98
CA PRO A 80 1.14 -6.97 11.82
C PRO A 80 1.79 -5.91 10.92
N GLY A 81 1.45 -4.61 11.07
CA GLY A 81 1.85 -3.56 10.14
C GLY A 81 1.29 -3.77 8.74
N TYR A 82 2.14 -3.72 7.73
CA TYR A 82 1.82 -4.07 6.33
C TYR A 82 2.83 -5.08 5.78
N GLY A 83 2.45 -5.82 4.72
CA GLY A 83 3.25 -6.94 4.19
C GLY A 83 3.27 -8.15 5.14
N PHE A 84 4.14 -9.12 4.89
CA PHE A 84 4.24 -10.37 5.65
C PHE A 84 2.88 -11.02 5.98
N LEU A 85 2.49 -11.03 7.25
CA LEU A 85 1.27 -11.69 7.73
C LEU A 85 0.07 -10.73 7.90
N SER A 86 0.19 -9.47 7.49
CA SER A 86 -0.86 -8.46 7.72
C SER A 86 -2.20 -8.74 7.02
N GLU A 87 -2.18 -9.48 5.92
CA GLU A 87 -3.37 -9.92 5.17
C GLU A 87 -3.50 -11.45 5.13
N ASN A 88 -2.94 -12.11 6.14
CA ASN A 88 -3.02 -13.58 6.26
C ASN A 88 -4.16 -13.98 7.19
N ALA A 89 -5.28 -14.46 6.62
CA ALA A 89 -6.46 -14.88 7.38
C ALA A 89 -6.16 -16.03 8.36
N ALA A 90 -5.29 -16.98 7.99
CA ALA A 90 -4.92 -18.07 8.87
C ALA A 90 -4.15 -17.56 10.11
N PHE A 91 -3.28 -16.57 9.95
CA PHE A 91 -2.57 -15.96 11.07
C PHE A 91 -3.50 -15.16 11.98
N ALA A 92 -4.43 -14.38 11.41
CA ALA A 92 -5.43 -13.66 12.19
C ALA A 92 -6.29 -14.62 13.03
N ARG A 93 -6.76 -15.73 12.43
CA ARG A 93 -7.50 -16.79 13.14
C ARG A 93 -6.67 -17.44 14.23
N LYS A 94 -5.39 -17.71 13.96
CA LYS A 94 -4.48 -18.27 14.96
C LYS A 94 -4.24 -17.33 16.14
N CYS A 95 -4.23 -16.01 15.93
CA CYS A 95 -4.23 -15.05 17.03
C CYS A 95 -5.50 -15.20 17.89
N GLU A 96 -6.68 -15.23 17.26
CA GLU A 96 -7.98 -15.37 17.94
C GLU A 96 -8.05 -16.66 18.77
N GLU A 97 -7.63 -17.79 18.19
CA GLU A 97 -7.60 -19.13 18.85
C GLU A 97 -6.68 -19.14 20.09
N ASN A 98 -5.68 -18.28 20.13
CA ASN A 98 -4.75 -18.15 21.25
C ASN A 98 -5.07 -16.97 22.18
N ASN A 99 -6.27 -16.39 22.10
CA ASN A 99 -6.72 -15.24 22.89
C ASN A 99 -5.83 -13.98 22.69
N LEU A 100 -5.21 -13.84 21.54
CA LEU A 100 -4.47 -12.65 21.14
C LEU A 100 -5.34 -11.80 20.20
N ILE A 101 -5.39 -10.51 20.43
CA ILE A 101 -6.12 -9.60 19.55
C ILE A 101 -5.24 -9.26 18.35
N PHE A 102 -5.67 -9.65 17.15
CA PHE A 102 -5.07 -9.19 15.91
C PHE A 102 -5.47 -7.73 15.67
N ILE A 103 -4.49 -6.81 15.56
CA ILE A 103 -4.74 -5.38 15.28
C ILE A 103 -4.96 -5.22 13.77
N GLY A 104 -6.21 -5.37 13.38
CA GLY A 104 -6.72 -5.43 12.02
C GLY A 104 -8.16 -5.93 12.01
N PRO A 105 -8.73 -6.24 10.84
CA PRO A 105 -10.04 -6.88 10.73
C PRO A 105 -9.98 -8.36 11.11
N SER A 106 -11.14 -9.02 11.19
CA SER A 106 -11.21 -10.46 11.49
C SER A 106 -10.65 -11.31 10.34
N ALA A 107 -10.30 -12.56 10.67
CA ALA A 107 -9.85 -13.55 9.69
C ALA A 107 -10.84 -13.73 8.52
N ASP A 108 -12.15 -13.72 8.81
CA ASP A 108 -13.20 -13.88 7.80
C ASP A 108 -13.25 -12.70 6.83
N ILE A 109 -13.10 -11.46 7.32
CA ILE A 109 -13.04 -10.26 6.49
C ILE A 109 -11.77 -10.28 5.61
N ILE A 110 -10.61 -10.65 6.17
CA ILE A 110 -9.36 -10.79 5.40
C ILE A 110 -9.56 -11.83 4.29
N SER A 111 -10.15 -12.97 4.60
CA SER A 111 -10.39 -14.05 3.63
C SER A 111 -11.34 -13.62 2.52
N SER A 112 -12.48 -13.01 2.86
CA SER A 112 -13.51 -12.62 1.88
C SER A 112 -13.04 -11.50 0.96
N MET A 113 -12.33 -10.51 1.49
CA MET A 113 -11.80 -9.39 0.70
C MET A 113 -10.51 -9.74 -0.06
N GLY A 114 -9.78 -10.77 0.39
CA GLY A 114 -8.61 -11.31 -0.31
C GLY A 114 -8.98 -12.18 -1.52
N ASP A 115 -10.17 -12.76 -1.54
CA ASP A 115 -10.69 -13.45 -2.72
C ASP A 115 -11.30 -12.47 -3.71
N LYS A 116 -10.65 -12.30 -4.88
CA LYS A 116 -11.04 -11.31 -5.87
C LYS A 116 -12.45 -11.47 -6.41
N GLN A 117 -12.93 -12.72 -6.54
CA GLN A 117 -14.29 -12.98 -7.02
C GLN A 117 -15.31 -12.59 -5.95
N SER A 118 -15.12 -13.05 -4.73
CA SER A 118 -16.01 -12.74 -3.60
C SER A 118 -16.07 -11.23 -3.34
N ALA A 119 -14.93 -10.56 -3.33
CA ALA A 119 -14.86 -9.11 -3.18
C ALA A 119 -15.59 -8.38 -4.32
N ARG A 120 -15.34 -8.77 -5.59
CA ARG A 120 -16.02 -8.20 -6.75
C ARG A 120 -17.55 -8.39 -6.68
N GLN A 121 -18.01 -9.59 -6.33
CA GLN A 121 -19.43 -9.90 -6.23
C GLN A 121 -20.10 -9.04 -5.16
N LEU A 122 -19.49 -8.94 -3.98
CA LEU A 122 -19.97 -8.08 -2.91
C LEU A 122 -20.06 -6.61 -3.35
N MET A 123 -19.07 -6.11 -4.11
CA MET A 123 -19.09 -4.75 -4.64
C MET A 123 -20.24 -4.52 -5.60
N ILE A 124 -20.53 -5.47 -6.48
CA ILE A 124 -21.70 -5.39 -7.39
C ILE A 124 -22.99 -5.31 -6.59
N GLU A 125 -23.15 -6.19 -5.59
CA GLU A 125 -24.37 -6.25 -4.76
C GLU A 125 -24.63 -4.97 -3.97
N CYS A 126 -23.57 -4.29 -3.50
CA CYS A 126 -23.70 -3.02 -2.79
C CYS A 126 -23.63 -1.77 -3.68
N GLY A 127 -23.66 -1.95 -5.01
CA GLY A 127 -23.69 -0.83 -5.98
C GLY A 127 -22.39 -0.05 -6.08
N VAL A 128 -21.25 -0.66 -5.78
CA VAL A 128 -19.91 -0.12 -6.02
C VAL A 128 -19.53 -0.40 -7.47
N PRO A 129 -19.12 0.61 -8.26
CA PRO A 129 -18.71 0.40 -9.64
C PRO A 129 -17.50 -0.54 -9.71
N VAL A 130 -17.60 -1.61 -10.50
CA VAL A 130 -16.50 -2.53 -10.80
C VAL A 130 -16.14 -2.44 -12.27
N VAL A 131 -14.90 -2.79 -12.61
CA VAL A 131 -14.47 -2.83 -14.02
C VAL A 131 -15.40 -3.78 -14.78
N PRO A 132 -16.03 -3.35 -15.89
CA PRO A 132 -16.87 -4.24 -16.71
C PRO A 132 -16.11 -5.47 -17.13
N GLY A 133 -16.69 -6.66 -17.01
CA GLY A 133 -15.97 -7.90 -17.29
C GLY A 133 -16.88 -9.11 -17.40
N SER A 134 -16.30 -10.31 -17.24
CA SER A 134 -17.04 -11.56 -17.17
C SER A 134 -17.77 -11.71 -15.84
N ASP A 135 -18.91 -12.41 -15.87
CA ASP A 135 -19.73 -12.72 -14.70
C ASP A 135 -19.24 -14.03 -13.99
N GLY A 136 -17.95 -14.31 -14.08
CA GLY A 136 -17.32 -15.51 -13.56
C GLY A 136 -16.13 -15.92 -14.39
N LEU A 137 -15.72 -17.19 -14.22
CA LEU A 137 -14.62 -17.77 -14.96
C LEU A 137 -15.01 -17.97 -16.43
N VAL A 138 -14.01 -17.81 -17.29
CA VAL A 138 -14.13 -17.98 -18.74
C VAL A 138 -13.36 -19.23 -19.14
N ALA A 139 -14.06 -20.19 -19.75
CA ALA A 139 -13.49 -21.51 -20.05
C ALA A 139 -12.73 -21.53 -21.38
N THR A 140 -13.18 -20.76 -22.37
CA THR A 140 -12.67 -20.80 -23.75
C THR A 140 -12.36 -19.41 -24.32
N ALA A 141 -11.46 -19.38 -25.31
CA ALA A 141 -11.14 -18.15 -26.05
C ALA A 141 -12.35 -17.59 -26.83
N GLU A 142 -13.27 -18.45 -27.28
CA GLU A 142 -14.48 -18.01 -27.99
C GLU A 142 -15.46 -17.31 -27.03
N GLU A 143 -15.66 -17.85 -25.84
CA GLU A 143 -16.43 -17.19 -24.78
C GLU A 143 -15.80 -15.85 -24.40
N ALA A 144 -14.46 -15.80 -24.25
CA ALA A 144 -13.72 -14.58 -24.03
C ALA A 144 -13.96 -13.53 -25.13
N ALA A 145 -14.00 -13.95 -26.40
CA ALA A 145 -14.27 -13.06 -27.52
C ALA A 145 -15.69 -12.47 -27.47
N HIS A 146 -16.70 -13.26 -27.16
CA HIS A 146 -18.08 -12.78 -27.02
C HIS A 146 -18.23 -11.81 -25.85
N ILE A 147 -17.56 -12.07 -24.71
CA ILE A 147 -17.56 -11.14 -23.57
C ILE A 147 -16.88 -9.83 -23.98
N ALA A 148 -15.70 -9.92 -24.65
CA ALA A 148 -14.96 -8.74 -25.10
C ALA A 148 -15.76 -7.88 -26.08
N GLU A 149 -16.53 -8.47 -26.98
CA GLU A 149 -17.45 -7.74 -27.88
C GLU A 149 -18.55 -7.02 -27.10
N ARG A 150 -19.10 -7.64 -26.06
CA ARG A 150 -20.14 -7.05 -25.20
C ARG A 150 -19.61 -5.84 -24.40
N ILE A 151 -18.42 -5.96 -23.77
CA ILE A 151 -17.83 -4.92 -22.92
C ILE A 151 -17.01 -3.90 -23.70
N GLY A 152 -16.71 -4.22 -24.98
CA GLY A 152 -15.89 -3.41 -25.91
C GLY A 152 -14.38 -3.59 -25.68
N TYR A 153 -13.63 -3.54 -26.78
CA TYR A 153 -12.14 -3.56 -26.74
C TYR A 153 -11.58 -2.19 -26.30
N PRO A 154 -10.35 -2.13 -25.77
CA PRO A 154 -9.49 -3.25 -25.44
C PRO A 154 -9.90 -3.94 -24.13
N VAL A 155 -9.48 -5.20 -23.98
CA VAL A 155 -9.75 -6.00 -22.79
C VAL A 155 -8.46 -6.57 -22.19
N LEU A 156 -8.54 -6.96 -20.93
CA LEU A 156 -7.49 -7.60 -20.17
C LEU A 156 -7.96 -8.99 -19.74
N ILE A 157 -7.24 -10.01 -20.17
CA ILE A 157 -7.44 -11.38 -19.76
C ILE A 157 -6.54 -11.62 -18.56
N LYS A 158 -7.09 -12.20 -17.49
CA LYS A 158 -6.38 -12.38 -16.21
C LYS A 158 -6.61 -13.79 -15.67
N ALA A 159 -5.57 -14.37 -15.06
CA ALA A 159 -5.73 -15.55 -14.23
C ALA A 159 -6.48 -15.21 -12.92
N SER A 160 -7.34 -16.11 -12.48
CA SER A 160 -8.06 -16.02 -11.21
C SER A 160 -7.07 -16.13 -10.02
N ALA A 161 -6.13 -17.08 -10.10
CA ALA A 161 -5.03 -17.19 -9.16
C ALA A 161 -3.83 -16.42 -9.69
N GLY A 162 -3.33 -15.39 -8.98
CA GLY A 162 -2.11 -14.73 -9.39
C GLY A 162 -1.97 -13.27 -8.96
N GLY A 163 -0.72 -12.80 -9.02
CA GLY A 163 -0.30 -11.44 -8.71
C GLY A 163 0.95 -11.06 -9.50
N GLY A 164 1.34 -9.79 -9.46
CA GLY A 164 2.59 -9.31 -10.06
C GLY A 164 2.62 -9.33 -11.59
N GLY A 165 1.46 -9.38 -12.27
CA GLY A 165 1.38 -9.28 -13.73
C GLY A 165 1.56 -10.59 -14.50
N LYS A 166 1.80 -11.72 -13.84
CA LYS A 166 1.84 -13.04 -14.48
C LYS A 166 0.43 -13.55 -14.77
N GLY A 167 0.23 -14.25 -15.89
CA GLY A 167 -1.08 -14.72 -16.32
C GLY A 167 -2.03 -13.60 -16.75
N MET A 168 -1.50 -12.47 -17.22
CA MET A 168 -2.29 -11.34 -17.74
C MET A 168 -1.88 -11.00 -19.17
N ARG A 169 -2.86 -10.85 -20.07
CA ARG A 169 -2.65 -10.47 -21.47
C ARG A 169 -3.68 -9.44 -21.91
N LYS A 170 -3.22 -8.48 -22.69
CA LYS A 170 -4.07 -7.47 -23.33
C LYS A 170 -4.51 -7.96 -24.69
N ALA A 171 -5.78 -7.70 -25.06
CA ALA A 171 -6.30 -7.91 -26.39
C ALA A 171 -6.98 -6.62 -26.88
N PHE A 172 -6.59 -6.15 -28.03
CA PHE A 172 -7.07 -4.89 -28.61
C PHE A 172 -8.14 -5.09 -29.68
N SER A 173 -8.26 -6.32 -30.17
CA SER A 173 -9.21 -6.72 -31.19
C SER A 173 -9.65 -8.18 -30.98
N ARG A 174 -10.63 -8.65 -31.77
CA ARG A 174 -11.09 -10.04 -31.75
C ARG A 174 -9.95 -11.00 -32.13
N GLU A 175 -9.11 -10.61 -33.09
CA GLU A 175 -8.01 -11.42 -33.59
C GLU A 175 -6.94 -11.69 -32.52
N ASP A 176 -6.79 -10.79 -31.55
CA ASP A 176 -5.82 -10.93 -30.46
C ASP A 176 -6.27 -11.94 -29.40
N ILE A 177 -7.59 -12.16 -29.24
CA ILE A 177 -8.17 -12.86 -28.09
C ILE A 177 -7.66 -14.29 -27.94
N GLU A 178 -7.67 -15.08 -29.01
CA GLU A 178 -7.31 -16.50 -28.94
C GLU A 178 -5.87 -16.67 -28.43
N ASN A 179 -4.94 -15.98 -29.06
CA ASN A 179 -3.52 -16.04 -28.66
C ASN A 179 -3.29 -15.48 -27.26
N ALA A 180 -3.94 -14.39 -26.90
CA ALA A 180 -3.84 -13.76 -25.59
C ALA A 180 -4.40 -14.67 -24.49
N PHE A 181 -5.54 -15.33 -24.74
CA PHE A 181 -6.19 -16.23 -23.81
C PHE A 181 -5.35 -17.50 -23.55
N GLU A 182 -4.94 -18.18 -24.59
CA GLU A 182 -4.14 -19.42 -24.48
C GLU A 182 -2.77 -19.15 -23.83
N THR A 183 -2.15 -18.03 -24.17
CA THR A 183 -0.87 -17.64 -23.56
C THR A 183 -1.03 -17.33 -22.07
N ALA A 184 -2.04 -16.55 -21.68
CA ALA A 184 -2.31 -16.23 -20.29
C ALA A 184 -2.64 -17.46 -19.46
N LYS A 185 -3.47 -18.38 -20.02
CA LYS A 185 -3.86 -19.64 -19.41
C LYS A 185 -2.68 -20.58 -19.17
N SER A 186 -1.81 -20.72 -20.18
CA SER A 186 -0.58 -21.53 -20.08
C SER A 186 0.37 -21.02 -19.01
N GLU A 187 0.58 -19.69 -18.97
CA GLU A 187 1.41 -19.07 -17.93
C GLU A 187 0.84 -19.21 -16.52
N ALA A 188 -0.48 -19.06 -16.40
CA ALA A 188 -1.16 -19.21 -15.11
C ALA A 188 -1.00 -20.63 -14.58
N LYS A 189 -1.20 -21.63 -15.44
CA LYS A 189 -1.01 -23.04 -15.09
C LYS A 189 0.42 -23.33 -14.65
N ALA A 190 1.40 -22.82 -15.37
CA ALA A 190 2.81 -23.03 -15.06
C ALA A 190 3.26 -22.32 -13.76
N ALA A 191 2.74 -21.11 -13.50
CA ALA A 191 3.16 -20.29 -12.38
C ALA A 191 2.40 -20.58 -11.08
N PHE A 192 1.11 -20.94 -11.17
CA PHE A 192 0.20 -20.99 -10.03
C PHE A 192 -0.50 -22.36 -9.89
N GLY A 193 -0.35 -23.28 -10.85
CA GLY A 193 -1.04 -24.57 -10.87
C GLY A 193 -2.55 -24.47 -11.17
N ASN A 194 -3.06 -23.27 -11.41
CA ASN A 194 -4.46 -22.98 -11.74
C ASN A 194 -4.53 -22.19 -13.05
N ASP A 195 -5.41 -22.61 -13.96
CA ASP A 195 -5.64 -22.04 -15.29
C ASP A 195 -7.03 -21.41 -15.45
N ASP A 196 -7.70 -21.10 -14.36
CA ASP A 196 -8.96 -20.36 -14.34
C ASP A 196 -8.74 -18.92 -14.79
N MET A 197 -9.49 -18.50 -15.80
CA MET A 197 -9.34 -17.17 -16.42
C MET A 197 -10.62 -16.34 -16.26
N TYR A 198 -10.45 -15.03 -16.23
CA TYR A 198 -11.54 -14.06 -16.38
C TYR A 198 -11.10 -12.91 -17.29
N ILE A 199 -12.05 -12.14 -17.76
CA ILE A 199 -11.82 -11.04 -18.70
C ILE A 199 -12.42 -9.74 -18.16
N GLU A 200 -11.71 -8.64 -18.32
CA GLU A 200 -12.15 -7.30 -17.92
C GLU A 200 -11.85 -6.28 -18.99
N LYS A 201 -12.62 -5.19 -19.00
CA LYS A 201 -12.30 -4.00 -19.78
C LYS A 201 -10.90 -3.49 -19.40
N LEU A 202 -10.03 -3.29 -20.36
CA LEU A 202 -8.75 -2.63 -20.12
C LEU A 202 -8.98 -1.11 -20.01
N ILE A 203 -8.80 -0.57 -18.82
CA ILE A 203 -8.79 0.88 -18.63
C ILE A 203 -7.41 1.40 -19.05
N ILE A 204 -7.37 2.22 -20.08
CA ILE A 204 -6.11 2.72 -20.65
C ILE A 204 -5.63 3.91 -19.82
N ASN A 205 -4.36 3.89 -19.43
CA ASN A 205 -3.70 4.97 -18.70
C ASN A 205 -4.54 5.53 -17.53
N PRO A 206 -5.08 4.66 -16.65
CA PRO A 206 -5.90 5.13 -15.54
C PRO A 206 -5.07 5.87 -14.52
N ARG A 207 -5.73 6.65 -13.66
CA ARG A 207 -5.17 7.02 -12.37
C ARG A 207 -5.46 5.91 -11.37
N HIS A 208 -4.51 5.68 -10.47
CA HIS A 208 -4.69 4.83 -9.31
C HIS A 208 -5.05 5.72 -8.12
N ILE A 209 -6.31 5.74 -7.78
CA ILE A 209 -6.86 6.53 -6.66
C ILE A 209 -7.35 5.57 -5.60
N GLU A 210 -7.00 5.84 -4.37
CA GLU A 210 -7.40 5.01 -3.24
C GLU A 210 -8.00 5.85 -2.12
N ILE A 211 -9.01 5.30 -1.45
CA ILE A 211 -9.72 5.97 -0.37
C ILE A 211 -9.35 5.32 0.96
N GLN A 212 -8.83 6.12 1.90
CA GLN A 212 -8.57 5.66 3.26
C GLN A 212 -9.86 5.50 4.01
N ILE A 213 -10.12 4.31 4.55
CA ILE A 213 -11.23 3.99 5.44
C ILE A 213 -10.72 3.87 6.86
N LEU A 214 -11.55 4.31 7.79
CA LEU A 214 -11.42 4.05 9.22
C LEU A 214 -12.78 3.65 9.75
N ALA A 215 -12.88 2.46 10.37
CA ALA A 215 -14.14 1.92 10.85
C ALA A 215 -13.95 1.23 12.22
N ASP A 216 -14.95 1.35 13.10
CA ASP A 216 -14.97 0.65 14.38
C ASP A 216 -15.87 -0.60 14.37
N LYS A 217 -15.84 -1.36 15.46
CA LYS A 217 -16.66 -2.58 15.62
C LYS A 217 -18.14 -2.29 15.91
N TYR A 218 -18.54 -1.03 15.96
CA TYR A 218 -19.90 -0.58 16.31
C TYR A 218 -20.69 -0.05 15.12
N GLY A 219 -20.08 -0.13 13.91
CA GLY A 219 -20.71 0.28 12.66
C GLY A 219 -20.42 1.73 12.24
N ASN A 220 -19.58 2.46 12.99
CA ASN A 220 -19.14 3.77 12.55
C ASN A 220 -18.04 3.61 11.51
N THR A 221 -18.27 4.10 10.30
CA THR A 221 -17.33 4.03 9.18
C THR A 221 -17.19 5.40 8.54
N ILE A 222 -15.97 5.91 8.42
CA ILE A 222 -15.65 7.18 7.78
C ILE A 222 -14.55 7.01 6.73
N TYR A 223 -14.49 7.94 5.78
CA TYR A 223 -13.36 8.05 4.86
C TYR A 223 -12.51 9.29 5.16
N LEU A 224 -11.21 9.18 4.95
CA LEU A 224 -10.21 10.21 5.29
C LEU A 224 -9.56 10.83 4.03
N GLY A 225 -10.36 11.02 2.99
CA GLY A 225 -9.89 11.51 1.70
C GLY A 225 -9.21 10.44 0.86
N GLU A 226 -8.67 10.89 -0.27
CA GLU A 226 -8.00 10.03 -1.23
C GLU A 226 -6.50 10.25 -1.26
N ARG A 227 -5.81 9.21 -1.77
CA ARG A 227 -4.42 9.27 -2.23
C ARG A 227 -4.35 8.99 -3.71
N ASP A 228 -3.51 9.70 -4.43
CA ASP A 228 -3.16 9.43 -5.83
C ASP A 228 -1.83 8.68 -5.86
N CYS A 229 -1.88 7.43 -6.24
CA CYS A 229 -0.76 6.50 -6.27
C CYS A 229 -0.35 6.13 -7.70
N SER A 230 -0.61 7.01 -8.66
CA SER A 230 -0.44 6.72 -10.10
C SER A 230 1.03 6.66 -10.53
N ILE A 231 1.97 7.25 -9.78
CA ILE A 231 3.39 7.18 -10.13
C ILE A 231 3.97 5.86 -9.63
N GLN A 232 4.09 4.91 -10.56
CA GLN A 232 4.46 3.54 -10.28
C GLN A 232 5.54 3.05 -11.26
N ARG A 233 6.33 2.04 -10.85
CA ARG A 233 7.22 1.27 -11.70
C ARG A 233 6.92 -0.21 -11.50
N ASN A 234 6.56 -0.93 -12.56
CA ASN A 234 6.21 -2.35 -12.47
C ASN A 234 5.13 -2.64 -11.40
N ASN A 235 4.09 -1.82 -11.33
CA ASN A 235 3.03 -1.85 -10.32
C ASN A 235 3.50 -1.58 -8.87
N GLN A 236 4.71 -1.10 -8.66
CA GLN A 236 5.19 -0.63 -7.36
C GLN A 236 5.08 0.89 -7.28
N LYS A 237 4.36 1.39 -6.30
CA LYS A 237 4.19 2.83 -6.03
C LYS A 237 5.55 3.44 -5.67
N LEU A 238 5.87 4.61 -6.23
CA LEU A 238 7.13 5.34 -6.01
C LEU A 238 6.91 6.70 -5.36
N LEU A 239 5.78 7.32 -5.68
CA LEU A 239 5.38 8.62 -5.16
C LEU A 239 3.86 8.66 -5.06
N GLU A 240 3.39 9.13 -3.91
CA GLU A 240 1.98 9.25 -3.57
C GLU A 240 1.66 10.66 -3.10
N GLU A 241 0.48 11.16 -3.43
CA GLU A 241 0.04 12.46 -2.94
C GLU A 241 -1.41 12.43 -2.42
N ALA A 242 -1.70 13.28 -1.44
CA ALA A 242 -3.01 13.54 -0.91
C ALA A 242 -3.24 15.06 -0.75
N PRO A 243 -4.36 15.58 -1.24
CA PRO A 243 -5.34 14.95 -2.12
C PRO A 243 -4.82 14.85 -3.57
N SER A 244 -5.52 14.09 -4.44
CA SER A 244 -5.20 14.00 -5.88
C SER A 244 -5.30 15.38 -6.56
N ALA A 245 -4.31 15.68 -7.40
CA ALA A 245 -4.26 16.95 -8.15
C ALA A 245 -5.40 17.10 -9.19
N ARG A 246 -6.07 16.02 -9.57
CA ARG A 246 -7.07 15.98 -10.66
C ARG A 246 -8.48 15.61 -10.23
N LEU A 247 -8.66 15.19 -8.99
CA LEU A 247 -9.97 14.84 -8.48
C LEU A 247 -10.67 16.09 -7.92
N CYS A 248 -11.81 16.47 -8.47
CA CYS A 248 -12.60 17.58 -7.96
C CYS A 248 -13.30 17.19 -6.64
N LYS A 249 -13.72 18.18 -5.87
CA LYS A 249 -14.31 17.97 -4.53
C LYS A 249 -15.53 17.05 -4.58
N ASP A 250 -16.44 17.25 -5.55
CA ASP A 250 -17.67 16.46 -5.66
C ASP A 250 -17.35 14.98 -5.96
N LYS A 251 -16.39 14.74 -6.87
CA LYS A 251 -15.97 13.36 -7.19
C LYS A 251 -15.30 12.69 -5.99
N ARG A 252 -14.48 13.42 -5.24
CA ARG A 252 -13.88 12.94 -3.97
C ARG A 252 -14.96 12.49 -2.98
N THR A 253 -15.99 13.31 -2.78
CA THR A 253 -17.11 12.97 -1.89
C THR A 253 -17.80 11.69 -2.35
N VAL A 254 -18.19 11.62 -3.63
CA VAL A 254 -18.86 10.43 -4.18
C VAL A 254 -18.01 9.16 -4.06
N MET A 255 -16.71 9.25 -4.35
CA MET A 255 -15.80 8.11 -4.19
C MET A 255 -15.62 7.73 -2.73
N GLY A 256 -15.52 8.71 -1.82
CA GLY A 256 -15.47 8.49 -0.38
C GLY A 256 -16.68 7.74 0.16
N GLU A 257 -17.88 8.21 -0.19
CA GLU A 257 -19.14 7.54 0.16
C GLU A 257 -19.24 6.14 -0.44
N THR A 258 -18.72 5.96 -1.66
CA THR A 258 -18.67 4.64 -2.30
C THR A 258 -17.72 3.68 -1.54
N ALA A 259 -16.58 4.17 -1.08
CA ALA A 259 -15.66 3.38 -0.27
C ALA A 259 -16.24 3.04 1.12
N VAL A 260 -17.00 3.95 1.73
CA VAL A 260 -17.75 3.67 2.97
C VAL A 260 -18.78 2.57 2.74
N ARG A 261 -19.56 2.62 1.64
CA ARG A 261 -20.50 1.53 1.31
C ARG A 261 -19.79 0.19 1.13
N ALA A 262 -18.66 0.17 0.43
CA ALA A 262 -17.85 -1.03 0.25
C ALA A 262 -17.39 -1.63 1.59
N ALA A 263 -16.81 -0.80 2.45
CA ALA A 263 -16.33 -1.22 3.77
C ALA A 263 -17.47 -1.69 4.68
N THR A 264 -18.60 -0.97 4.68
CA THR A 264 -19.78 -1.34 5.48
C THR A 264 -20.38 -2.68 5.02
N ALA A 265 -20.50 -2.90 3.71
CA ALA A 265 -20.98 -4.16 3.15
C ALA A 265 -20.06 -5.34 3.50
N ALA A 266 -18.75 -5.12 3.57
CA ALA A 266 -17.78 -6.12 4.01
C ALA A 266 -17.77 -6.33 5.53
N GLY A 267 -18.54 -5.59 6.31
CA GLY A 267 -18.47 -5.59 7.78
C GLY A 267 -17.11 -5.16 8.32
N TYR A 268 -16.40 -4.31 7.56
CA TYR A 268 -15.02 -3.93 7.84
C TYR A 268 -14.89 -3.08 9.11
N TYR A 269 -13.84 -3.32 9.86
CA TYR A 269 -13.37 -2.46 10.95
C TYR A 269 -11.83 -2.40 10.95
N SER A 270 -11.25 -1.38 11.55
CA SER A 270 -9.83 -0.97 11.53
C SER A 270 -9.53 0.06 10.43
N ALA A 271 -8.26 0.39 10.23
CA ALA A 271 -7.83 1.17 9.08
C ALA A 271 -7.69 0.26 7.86
N GLY A 272 -8.32 0.64 6.76
CA GLY A 272 -8.26 -0.08 5.48
C GLY A 272 -8.33 0.88 4.31
N THR A 273 -8.11 0.37 3.11
CA THR A 273 -8.07 1.20 1.90
C THR A 273 -8.83 0.54 0.78
N VAL A 274 -9.72 1.30 0.14
CA VAL A 274 -10.42 0.87 -1.07
C VAL A 274 -9.74 1.49 -2.28
N GLU A 275 -9.21 0.66 -3.16
CA GLU A 275 -8.46 1.07 -4.36
C GLU A 275 -9.36 1.11 -5.59
N PHE A 276 -9.19 2.17 -6.39
CA PHE A 276 -9.92 2.40 -7.63
C PHE A 276 -8.97 2.75 -8.79
N VAL A 277 -9.33 2.33 -10.00
CA VAL A 277 -8.84 2.94 -11.24
C VAL A 277 -9.82 4.01 -11.70
N VAL A 278 -9.28 5.17 -12.09
CA VAL A 278 -10.06 6.30 -12.62
C VAL A 278 -9.63 6.56 -14.06
N ASN A 279 -10.56 6.53 -15.01
CA ASN A 279 -10.28 6.81 -16.41
C ASN A 279 -10.17 8.32 -16.70
N GLU A 280 -9.85 8.71 -17.92
CA GLU A 280 -9.74 10.12 -18.34
C GLU A 280 -11.06 10.89 -18.26
N GLN A 281 -12.20 10.21 -18.36
CA GLN A 281 -13.55 10.79 -18.26
C GLN A 281 -13.96 11.01 -16.79
N GLY A 282 -13.18 10.48 -15.85
CA GLY A 282 -13.44 10.54 -14.42
C GLY A 282 -14.37 9.43 -13.92
N ASP A 283 -14.67 8.40 -14.72
CA ASP A 283 -15.32 7.20 -14.22
C ASP A 283 -14.34 6.40 -13.40
N TYR A 284 -14.82 5.80 -12.31
CA TYR A 284 -13.97 5.05 -11.40
C TYR A 284 -14.54 3.65 -11.17
N TYR A 285 -13.61 2.72 -10.96
CA TYR A 285 -13.95 1.31 -10.81
C TYR A 285 -13.10 0.70 -9.68
N PHE A 286 -13.75 -0.06 -8.82
CA PHE A 286 -13.11 -0.81 -7.75
C PHE A 286 -12.08 -1.80 -8.31
N ILE A 287 -10.92 -1.88 -7.65
CA ILE A 287 -9.87 -2.86 -7.91
C ILE A 287 -9.83 -3.89 -6.80
N GLU A 288 -9.57 -3.41 -5.58
CA GLU A 288 -9.41 -4.25 -4.39
C GLU A 288 -9.59 -3.43 -3.10
N MET A 289 -9.72 -4.12 -1.99
CA MET A 289 -9.66 -3.53 -0.67
C MET A 289 -8.47 -4.11 0.09
N ASN A 290 -7.55 -3.24 0.49
CA ASN A 290 -6.45 -3.63 1.38
C ASN A 290 -6.93 -3.60 2.83
N THR A 291 -6.91 -4.77 3.46
CA THR A 291 -7.43 -5.00 4.81
C THR A 291 -6.41 -4.71 5.91
N ARG A 292 -5.58 -3.71 5.71
CA ARG A 292 -4.45 -3.30 6.56
C ARG A 292 -4.13 -1.83 6.38
N ILE A 293 -3.20 -1.34 7.19
CA ILE A 293 -2.54 -0.07 6.93
C ILE A 293 -1.69 -0.16 5.65
N GLN A 294 -1.58 0.91 4.89
CA GLN A 294 -0.71 0.98 3.71
C GLN A 294 0.58 1.74 3.98
N VAL A 295 1.59 1.56 3.10
CA VAL A 295 2.89 2.24 3.19
C VAL A 295 2.70 3.75 3.21
N GLU A 296 1.83 4.25 2.33
CA GLU A 296 1.52 5.65 2.05
C GLU A 296 0.50 6.30 3.00
N HIS A 297 0.15 5.61 4.13
CA HIS A 297 -0.73 6.20 5.16
C HIS A 297 -0.27 7.58 5.67
N PRO A 298 1.05 7.89 5.72
CA PRO A 298 1.50 9.17 6.24
C PRO A 298 0.97 10.39 5.49
N VAL A 299 0.72 10.33 4.17
CA VAL A 299 0.15 11.50 3.46
C VAL A 299 -1.28 11.80 3.92
N THR A 300 -2.07 10.77 4.24
CA THR A 300 -3.40 10.95 4.83
C THR A 300 -3.31 11.54 6.23
N GLU A 301 -2.42 11.01 7.08
CA GLU A 301 -2.19 11.55 8.42
C GLU A 301 -1.81 13.03 8.37
N GLN A 302 -0.97 13.41 7.42
CA GLN A 302 -0.49 14.79 7.29
C GLN A 302 -1.59 15.78 6.86
N VAL A 303 -2.54 15.36 6.03
CA VAL A 303 -3.60 16.26 5.56
C VAL A 303 -4.85 16.22 6.45
N THR A 304 -5.02 15.19 7.30
CA THR A 304 -6.18 15.07 8.19
C THR A 304 -5.84 15.35 9.66
N GLY A 305 -4.58 15.21 10.05
CA GLY A 305 -4.16 15.27 11.45
C GLY A 305 -4.55 14.04 12.29
N ILE A 306 -5.01 12.96 11.65
CA ILE A 306 -5.45 11.73 12.32
C ILE A 306 -4.33 10.69 12.27
N ASP A 307 -3.88 10.21 13.43
CA ASP A 307 -2.88 9.13 13.56
C ASP A 307 -3.55 7.76 13.33
N LEU A 308 -3.36 7.19 12.15
CA LEU A 308 -3.99 5.93 11.74
C LEU A 308 -3.51 4.72 12.54
N ILE A 309 -2.25 4.67 12.94
CA ILE A 309 -1.70 3.60 13.78
C ILE A 309 -2.33 3.65 15.18
N ARG A 310 -2.48 4.84 15.74
CA ARG A 310 -3.15 5.06 17.03
C ARG A 310 -4.61 4.59 16.98
N GLU A 311 -5.32 4.95 15.91
CA GLU A 311 -6.72 4.53 15.75
C GLU A 311 -6.86 3.02 15.51
N GLN A 312 -5.94 2.36 14.80
CA GLN A 312 -5.93 0.90 14.70
C GLN A 312 -5.84 0.24 16.11
N ILE A 313 -4.93 0.72 16.95
CA ILE A 313 -4.74 0.20 18.31
C ILE A 313 -6.00 0.46 19.17
N ARG A 314 -6.60 1.66 19.09
CA ARG A 314 -7.82 2.04 19.83
C ARG A 314 -9.01 1.18 19.43
N ILE A 315 -9.24 0.99 18.12
CA ILE A 315 -10.33 0.17 17.58
C ILE A 315 -10.15 -1.29 18.00
N ALA A 316 -8.93 -1.81 17.89
CA ALA A 316 -8.61 -3.18 18.31
C ALA A 316 -8.86 -3.38 19.81
N ALA A 317 -8.60 -2.37 20.66
CA ALA A 317 -8.90 -2.36 22.09
C ALA A 317 -10.40 -2.18 22.41
N GLY A 318 -11.28 -2.18 21.39
CA GLY A 318 -12.74 -2.07 21.56
C GLY A 318 -13.25 -0.65 21.76
N MET A 319 -12.48 0.37 21.46
CA MET A 319 -12.94 1.75 21.51
C MET A 319 -13.76 2.12 20.28
N LYS A 320 -14.75 2.98 20.46
CA LYS A 320 -15.49 3.60 19.36
C LYS A 320 -14.65 4.69 18.70
N LEU A 321 -14.89 4.92 17.42
CA LEU A 321 -14.42 6.14 16.77
C LEU A 321 -14.99 7.36 17.48
N ASN A 322 -14.13 8.30 17.78
CA ASN A 322 -14.48 9.59 18.35
C ASN A 322 -14.35 10.74 17.34
N ILE A 323 -14.28 10.39 16.08
CA ILE A 323 -14.13 11.31 14.95
C ILE A 323 -15.34 11.09 14.03
N THR A 324 -16.07 12.15 13.71
CA THR A 324 -17.18 12.11 12.74
C THR A 324 -16.68 12.37 11.33
N GLN A 325 -17.50 12.09 10.30
CA GLN A 325 -17.15 12.38 8.91
C GLN A 325 -16.93 13.88 8.67
N GLU A 326 -17.69 14.74 9.35
CA GLU A 326 -17.59 16.20 9.26
C GLU A 326 -16.27 16.73 9.83
N GLU A 327 -15.74 16.07 10.84
CA GLU A 327 -14.46 16.41 11.48
C GLU A 327 -13.27 15.91 10.68
N ALA A 328 -13.45 14.87 9.85
CA ALA A 328 -12.41 14.27 9.01
C ALA A 328 -12.11 15.14 7.77
N CYS A 329 -11.61 16.36 8.01
CA CYS A 329 -11.32 17.34 6.96
C CYS A 329 -9.92 17.16 6.37
N VAL A 330 -9.81 17.23 5.04
CA VAL A 330 -8.53 17.26 4.32
C VAL A 330 -8.06 18.72 4.20
N ASN A 331 -6.89 19.03 4.77
CA ASN A 331 -6.29 20.36 4.78
C ASN A 331 -4.91 20.37 4.15
N GLY A 332 -4.67 21.29 3.21
CA GLY A 332 -3.37 21.40 2.54
C GLY A 332 -3.12 20.29 1.53
N HIS A 333 -1.86 19.95 1.35
CA HIS A 333 -1.40 18.93 0.41
C HIS A 333 -0.18 18.22 0.95
N ALA A 334 -0.12 16.89 0.86
CA ALA A 334 1.04 16.10 1.25
C ALA A 334 1.52 15.25 0.08
N ILE A 335 2.83 15.03 0.02
CA ILE A 335 3.46 14.13 -0.96
C ILE A 335 4.44 13.24 -0.21
N GLU A 336 4.36 11.94 -0.45
CA GLU A 336 5.32 10.94 0.00
C GLU A 336 6.20 10.50 -1.18
N CYS A 337 7.49 10.37 -0.95
CA CYS A 337 8.43 9.81 -1.90
C CYS A 337 9.14 8.62 -1.25
N ARG A 338 9.05 7.45 -1.87
CA ARG A 338 9.73 6.24 -1.42
C ARG A 338 11.18 6.25 -1.85
N ILE A 339 12.08 6.08 -0.90
CA ILE A 339 13.52 5.94 -1.14
C ILE A 339 13.87 4.46 -1.09
N ASN A 340 14.26 3.92 -2.24
CA ASN A 340 14.61 2.51 -2.39
C ASN A 340 16.12 2.36 -2.59
N ALA A 341 16.73 1.41 -1.89
CA ALA A 341 18.10 0.99 -2.12
C ALA A 341 18.17 0.12 -3.39
N ALA A 342 19.02 0.49 -4.32
CA ALA A 342 19.29 -0.30 -5.52
C ALA A 342 20.34 -1.39 -5.30
N THR A 343 21.12 -1.28 -4.21
CA THR A 343 22.17 -2.26 -3.82
C THR A 343 22.13 -2.46 -2.30
N PRO A 344 22.41 -3.67 -1.81
CA PRO A 344 22.71 -3.87 -0.40
C PRO A 344 24.03 -3.15 -0.05
N GLY A 345 24.28 -2.94 1.24
CA GLY A 345 25.50 -2.32 1.73
C GLY A 345 25.34 -1.68 3.10
N VAL A 346 26.43 -1.14 3.62
CA VAL A 346 26.45 -0.45 4.91
C VAL A 346 26.32 1.05 4.71
N ILE A 347 25.42 1.68 5.45
CA ILE A 347 25.25 3.13 5.47
C ILE A 347 26.49 3.77 6.11
N LYS A 348 27.25 4.53 5.32
CA LYS A 348 28.51 5.16 5.76
C LYS A 348 28.30 6.56 6.29
N PHE A 349 27.39 7.30 5.67
CA PHE A 349 26.97 8.62 6.09
C PHE A 349 25.50 8.80 5.79
N LEU A 350 24.78 9.46 6.70
CA LEU A 350 23.35 9.67 6.60
C LEU A 350 22.99 11.07 7.07
N HIS A 351 22.32 11.82 6.20
CA HIS A 351 21.67 13.06 6.58
C HIS A 351 20.23 13.04 6.07
N PHE A 352 19.26 13.09 6.98
CA PHE A 352 17.86 13.21 6.62
C PHE A 352 17.45 14.69 6.51
N PRO A 353 16.62 15.04 5.51
CA PRO A 353 16.07 16.39 5.42
C PRO A 353 15.17 16.67 6.61
N ASP A 354 15.15 17.90 7.00
CA ASP A 354 14.40 18.34 8.16
C ASP A 354 13.74 19.73 7.90
N GLY A 355 13.19 20.36 8.96
CA GLY A 355 12.54 21.65 8.91
C GLY A 355 11.03 21.58 8.65
N TYR A 356 10.43 22.77 8.56
CA TYR A 356 8.97 22.92 8.53
C TYR A 356 8.32 22.13 7.39
N GLY A 357 7.34 21.27 7.75
CA GLY A 357 6.55 20.48 6.81
C GLY A 357 7.31 19.31 6.18
N VAL A 358 8.38 18.82 6.81
CA VAL A 358 9.08 17.59 6.43
C VAL A 358 8.91 16.55 7.55
N ARG A 359 8.55 15.34 7.16
CA ARG A 359 8.48 14.14 8.01
C ARG A 359 9.27 13.03 7.32
N VAL A 360 10.10 12.35 8.08
CA VAL A 360 10.87 11.20 7.58
C VAL A 360 10.48 9.95 8.34
N GLU A 361 10.08 8.92 7.62
CA GLU A 361 9.88 7.57 8.17
C GLU A 361 11.02 6.68 7.65
N SER A 362 11.89 6.26 8.55
CA SER A 362 13.04 5.44 8.23
C SER A 362 13.53 4.67 9.45
N HIS A 363 14.22 3.57 9.20
CA HIS A 363 14.91 2.77 10.20
C HIS A 363 16.43 2.84 10.05
N LEU A 364 16.93 3.70 9.15
CA LEU A 364 18.37 3.84 8.88
C LEU A 364 19.09 4.64 9.97
N PHE A 365 20.36 4.29 10.14
CA PHE A 365 21.36 5.04 10.90
C PHE A 365 22.76 4.73 10.32
N GLU A 366 23.77 5.51 10.68
CA GLU A 366 25.14 5.26 10.25
C GLU A 366 25.66 3.93 10.84
N GLY A 367 26.22 3.08 9.96
CA GLY A 367 26.62 1.71 10.30
C GLY A 367 25.54 0.65 10.07
N TYR A 368 24.27 1.03 9.77
CA TYR A 368 23.23 0.06 9.47
C TYR A 368 23.54 -0.69 8.16
N GLU A 369 23.35 -2.02 8.18
CA GLU A 369 23.50 -2.88 7.01
C GLU A 369 22.15 -3.06 6.30
N VAL A 370 22.03 -2.51 5.09
CA VAL A 370 20.86 -2.72 4.22
C VAL A 370 20.94 -4.13 3.65
N SER A 371 20.08 -5.00 4.16
CA SER A 371 20.04 -6.43 3.85
C SER A 371 19.41 -6.69 2.47
N PRO A 372 19.91 -7.68 1.70
CA PRO A 372 19.28 -8.12 0.45
C PRO A 372 18.07 -9.05 0.63
N PHE A 373 17.72 -9.42 1.87
CA PHE A 373 16.67 -10.41 2.15
C PHE A 373 15.24 -9.84 2.14
N TYR A 374 15.08 -8.52 2.17
CA TYR A 374 13.80 -7.85 2.34
C TYR A 374 13.57 -6.80 1.26
N ASP A 375 12.40 -6.12 1.34
CA ASP A 375 12.07 -5.03 0.43
C ASP A 375 13.14 -3.94 0.42
N SER A 376 13.31 -3.32 -0.75
CA SER A 376 14.35 -2.32 -0.99
C SER A 376 14.04 -0.94 -0.40
N MET A 377 12.82 -0.69 0.07
CA MET A 377 12.44 0.60 0.64
C MET A 377 13.14 0.83 1.99
N ILE A 378 13.93 1.89 2.06
CA ILE A 378 14.75 2.23 3.24
C ILE A 378 14.32 3.51 3.95
N ALA A 379 13.57 4.36 3.26
CA ALA A 379 13.00 5.57 3.84
C ALA A 379 11.79 6.05 3.03
N LYS A 380 10.93 6.83 3.69
CA LYS A 380 9.88 7.64 3.09
C LYS A 380 10.12 9.09 3.45
N ILE A 381 10.17 9.96 2.45
CA ILE A 381 10.24 11.40 2.64
C ILE A 381 8.84 11.95 2.40
N ILE A 382 8.21 12.46 3.44
CA ILE A 382 6.86 13.00 3.41
C ILE A 382 6.94 14.51 3.61
N VAL A 383 6.30 15.25 2.73
CA VAL A 383 6.26 16.72 2.82
C VAL A 383 4.83 17.22 2.79
N THR A 384 4.58 18.35 3.46
CA THR A 384 3.28 19.00 3.47
C THR A 384 3.40 20.46 3.00
N GLY A 385 2.33 21.00 2.46
CA GLY A 385 2.21 22.40 2.08
C GLY A 385 0.76 22.86 2.15
N SER A 386 0.54 24.18 2.19
CA SER A 386 -0.79 24.78 2.08
C SER A 386 -1.40 24.58 0.67
N SER A 387 -0.55 24.29 -0.29
CA SER A 387 -0.90 23.98 -1.68
C SER A 387 0.03 22.90 -2.25
N ARG A 388 -0.44 22.26 -3.33
CA ARG A 388 0.36 21.26 -4.05
C ARG A 388 1.72 21.81 -4.52
N LEU A 389 1.74 23.04 -5.05
CA LEU A 389 2.98 23.65 -5.52
C LEU A 389 3.99 23.86 -4.38
N GLU A 390 3.52 24.24 -3.21
CA GLU A 390 4.37 24.36 -2.01
C GLU A 390 4.91 22.98 -1.61
N ALA A 391 4.07 21.94 -1.57
CA ALA A 391 4.51 20.58 -1.28
C ALA A 391 5.55 20.08 -2.30
N VAL A 392 5.35 20.30 -3.61
CA VAL A 392 6.33 19.95 -4.66
C VAL A 392 7.67 20.67 -4.45
N ARG A 393 7.65 21.96 -4.15
CA ARG A 393 8.90 22.72 -3.88
C ARG A 393 9.61 22.20 -2.63
N ARG A 394 8.84 21.85 -1.61
CA ARG A 394 9.38 21.28 -0.36
C ARG A 394 9.97 19.90 -0.58
N LEU A 395 9.32 19.06 -1.41
CA LEU A 395 9.86 17.75 -1.78
C LEU A 395 11.21 17.88 -2.53
N ARG A 396 11.33 18.84 -3.46
CA ARG A 396 12.60 19.12 -4.15
C ARG A 396 13.72 19.43 -3.17
N ARG A 397 13.48 20.40 -2.29
CA ARG A 397 14.43 20.77 -1.23
C ARG A 397 14.80 19.57 -0.37
N ALA A 398 13.80 18.80 0.07
CA ALA A 398 14.04 17.64 0.94
C ALA A 398 14.86 16.55 0.23
N LEU A 399 14.58 16.28 -1.05
CA LEU A 399 15.35 15.28 -1.84
C LEU A 399 16.77 15.77 -2.18
N GLU A 400 16.97 17.08 -2.35
CA GLU A 400 18.28 17.68 -2.55
C GLU A 400 19.14 17.59 -1.27
N GLU A 401 18.53 17.84 -0.13
CA GLU A 401 19.16 17.81 1.20
C GLU A 401 19.47 16.37 1.68
N LEU A 402 18.70 15.36 1.24
CA LEU A 402 18.87 13.97 1.63
C LEU A 402 20.22 13.42 1.15
N ILE A 403 21.06 12.94 2.08
CA ILE A 403 22.33 12.28 1.76
C ILE A 403 22.32 10.87 2.34
N ILE A 404 22.54 9.88 1.50
CA ILE A 404 22.69 8.48 1.88
C ILE A 404 23.93 7.93 1.16
N GLU A 405 25.00 7.67 1.91
CA GLU A 405 26.22 7.09 1.35
C GLU A 405 26.39 5.63 1.80
N GLY A 406 27.02 4.82 0.95
CA GLY A 406 27.27 3.41 1.18
C GLY A 406 26.34 2.49 0.39
N VAL A 407 25.16 2.95 -0.04
CA VAL A 407 24.22 2.26 -0.91
C VAL A 407 23.77 3.18 -2.04
N LYS A 408 23.49 2.60 -3.20
CA LYS A 408 22.85 3.35 -4.30
C LYS A 408 21.34 3.42 -4.06
N THR A 409 20.73 4.56 -4.32
CA THR A 409 19.28 4.77 -4.16
C THR A 409 18.65 5.37 -5.41
N ASN A 410 17.31 5.41 -5.44
CA ASN A 410 16.55 6.10 -6.48
C ASN A 410 16.41 7.62 -6.23
N ARG A 411 17.01 8.19 -5.19
CA ARG A 411 16.85 9.60 -4.76
C ARG A 411 17.01 10.60 -5.90
N GLU A 412 18.10 10.48 -6.67
CA GLU A 412 18.38 11.43 -7.74
C GLU A 412 17.36 11.39 -8.87
N PHE A 413 16.91 10.18 -9.23
CA PHE A 413 15.82 10.02 -10.18
C PHE A 413 14.53 10.66 -9.67
N MET A 414 14.18 10.43 -8.40
CA MET A 414 12.97 11.01 -7.80
C MET A 414 13.06 12.53 -7.70
N HIS A 415 14.24 13.09 -7.43
CA HIS A 415 14.45 14.52 -7.43
C HIS A 415 14.19 15.12 -8.82
N LEU A 416 14.78 14.56 -9.89
CA LEU A 416 14.57 15.01 -11.27
C LEU A 416 13.11 14.84 -11.73
N LEU A 417 12.43 13.75 -11.32
CA LEU A 417 11.02 13.54 -11.60
C LEU A 417 10.16 14.72 -11.16
N THR A 418 10.48 15.34 -10.02
CA THR A 418 9.71 16.49 -9.50
C THR A 418 9.76 17.72 -10.41
N TYR A 419 10.72 17.81 -11.33
CA TYR A 419 10.83 18.90 -12.32
C TYR A 419 10.12 18.55 -13.65
N HIS A 420 9.69 17.32 -13.82
CA HIS A 420 8.98 16.93 -15.04
C HIS A 420 7.66 17.70 -15.17
N LYS A 421 7.41 18.26 -16.36
CA LYS A 421 6.25 19.13 -16.64
C LYS A 421 4.91 18.48 -16.31
N ASP A 422 4.76 17.18 -16.63
CA ASP A 422 3.52 16.44 -16.37
C ASP A 422 3.31 16.23 -14.87
N PHE A 423 4.38 15.99 -14.09
CA PHE A 423 4.31 15.92 -12.63
C PHE A 423 3.91 17.28 -12.04
N ILE A 424 4.58 18.37 -12.43
CA ILE A 424 4.29 19.73 -11.93
C ILE A 424 2.81 20.08 -12.17
N ARG A 425 2.27 19.74 -13.34
CA ARG A 425 0.88 20.02 -13.73
C ARG A 425 -0.13 19.05 -13.13
N GLY A 426 0.31 18.01 -12.42
CA GLY A 426 -0.54 16.92 -11.96
C GLY A 426 -1.13 16.11 -13.12
N ASN A 427 -0.52 16.11 -14.28
CA ASN A 427 -1.01 15.44 -15.50
C ASN A 427 -0.27 14.12 -15.72
N TYR A 428 -0.44 13.20 -14.80
CA TYR A 428 0.17 11.87 -14.83
C TYR A 428 -0.89 10.79 -14.57
N ASN A 429 -0.56 9.56 -14.93
CA ASN A 429 -1.36 8.34 -14.76
C ASN A 429 -0.42 7.16 -14.53
N THR A 430 -0.93 5.94 -14.46
CA THR A 430 -0.10 4.74 -14.22
C THR A 430 0.92 4.47 -15.32
N GLY A 431 0.75 5.03 -16.52
CA GLY A 431 1.74 4.97 -17.62
C GLY A 431 2.83 6.05 -17.55
N PHE A 432 2.88 6.86 -16.50
CA PHE A 432 3.86 7.96 -16.39
C PHE A 432 5.31 7.47 -16.46
N TRP A 433 5.62 6.39 -15.77
CA TRP A 433 6.97 5.83 -15.76
C TRP A 433 7.40 5.38 -17.15
N GLU A 434 6.61 4.52 -17.80
CA GLU A 434 6.92 3.97 -19.12
C GLU A 434 7.12 5.05 -20.16
N LYS A 435 6.35 6.13 -20.06
CA LYS A 435 6.41 7.27 -20.99
C LYS A 435 7.63 8.15 -20.78
N ASN A 436 8.05 8.38 -19.53
CA ASN A 436 8.94 9.48 -19.19
C ASN A 436 10.28 9.06 -18.57
N HIS A 437 10.46 7.80 -18.13
CA HIS A 437 11.68 7.38 -17.44
C HIS A 437 12.95 7.59 -18.28
N THR A 438 12.90 7.33 -19.58
CA THR A 438 14.06 7.50 -20.49
C THR A 438 14.51 8.97 -20.56
N GLU A 439 13.58 9.93 -20.58
CA GLU A 439 13.87 11.36 -20.55
C GLU A 439 14.54 11.75 -19.22
N ILE A 440 13.99 11.29 -18.09
CA ILE A 440 14.53 11.59 -16.76
C ILE A 440 15.92 10.94 -16.58
N GLU A 441 16.12 9.71 -17.04
CA GLU A 441 17.44 9.05 -17.03
C GLU A 441 18.47 9.77 -17.88
N LYS A 442 18.05 10.36 -19.02
CA LYS A 442 18.93 11.21 -19.84
C LYS A 442 19.37 12.43 -19.07
N TRP A 443 18.46 13.12 -18.37
CA TRP A 443 18.81 14.25 -17.51
C TRP A 443 19.82 13.86 -16.44
N LEU A 444 19.65 12.68 -15.84
CA LEU A 444 20.57 12.16 -14.84
C LEU A 444 21.97 11.92 -15.41
N LYS A 445 22.09 11.35 -16.61
CA LYS A 445 23.38 11.07 -17.30
C LYS A 445 24.08 12.34 -17.75
N GLU A 446 23.35 13.34 -18.18
CA GLU A 446 23.86 14.63 -18.64
C GLU A 446 24.25 15.57 -17.48
N GLY A 447 24.03 15.13 -16.23
CA GLY A 447 24.33 15.96 -15.04
C GLY A 447 23.50 17.24 -15.00
N ILE A 448 22.30 17.23 -15.58
CA ILE A 448 21.41 18.38 -15.61
C ILE A 448 20.98 18.66 -14.19
N THR A 449 21.64 19.64 -13.57
CA THR A 449 21.17 20.24 -12.34
C THR A 449 20.09 21.24 -12.73
N VAL A 450 18.83 20.81 -12.64
CA VAL A 450 17.71 21.75 -12.81
C VAL A 450 17.69 22.64 -11.57
N LYS A 451 18.21 23.87 -11.71
CA LYS A 451 18.16 24.92 -10.67
C LYS A 451 16.83 25.66 -10.75
#